data_1be13e9225f85cffc6faf722c285c6a2
#
_entry.id   1be13e9225f85cffc6faf722c285c6a2
#
_cell.length_a   1.000
_cell.length_b   1.000
_cell.length_c   1.000
_cell.angle_alpha   90.00
_cell.angle_beta   90.00
_cell.angle_gamma   90.00
#
_symmetry.space_group_name_H-M   'P 1'
#
loop_
_entity.id
_entity.type
_entity.pdbx_description
1 polymer ?
#
loop_
_entity_poly.entity_id
_entity_poly.type
_entity_poly.pdbx_seq_one_letter_code
_entity_poly.pdbx_strand_id
1 'polypeptide(L)'
;MTETQLRQKYIQGLLDIEGKCAEGGANHSALLAVYNTLDPLPRGVKMLPSYDWCAATITANAIRQDMADIFAKECSCTLQIRQWQRMRRWVERDDYVPQTGDIIYYAWDANGSGDWAKSVDHVGAVVRCEGGYITAIEGNYKNNVSRRRIPINYKFIRGFAVPDYASLATEGNDMTRYRKIEDIPKGYQAETQELIDLGFNGYSDERGLYVTEDMLRTMIVNLRMCKALIAAIPDIDKESLFEEFKKNLKLNIAVEVE
;
A
#
# COMPACT_ATOMS: atom_id res chain seq x y z
N MET A 1 12.18 -7.86 0.61
CA MET A 1 10.75 -7.69 1.04
C MET A 1 9.99 -7.05 -0.09
N THR A 2 8.74 -7.45 -0.33
CA THR A 2 7.85 -6.78 -1.30
C THR A 2 7.42 -5.40 -0.79
N GLU A 3 6.92 -4.54 -1.69
CA GLU A 3 6.34 -3.25 -1.29
C GLU A 3 5.23 -3.42 -0.23
N THR A 4 4.33 -4.39 -0.41
CA THR A 4 3.27 -4.69 0.55
C THR A 4 3.83 -5.07 1.93
N GLN A 5 4.87 -5.90 1.98
CA GLN A 5 5.52 -6.28 3.24
C GLN A 5 6.19 -5.09 3.93
N LEU A 6 6.80 -4.18 3.16
CA LEU A 6 7.40 -2.95 3.70
C LEU A 6 6.34 -2.01 4.28
N ARG A 7 5.22 -1.82 3.57
CA ARG A 7 4.06 -1.05 4.07
C ARG A 7 3.52 -1.63 5.38
N GLN A 8 3.37 -2.95 5.45
CA GLN A 8 2.94 -3.65 6.66
C GLN A 8 3.96 -3.53 7.79
N LYS A 9 5.27 -3.70 7.50
CA LYS A 9 6.35 -3.53 8.48
C LYS A 9 6.31 -2.14 9.11
N TYR A 10 6.13 -1.09 8.28
CA TYR A 10 6.04 0.27 8.78
C TYR A 10 4.87 0.46 9.75
N ILE A 11 3.69 -0.01 9.38
CA ILE A 11 2.49 0.09 10.22
C ILE A 11 2.61 -0.76 11.49
N GLN A 12 3.19 -1.96 11.39
CA GLN A 12 3.40 -2.82 12.55
C GLN A 12 4.26 -2.14 13.62
N GLY A 13 5.31 -1.41 13.22
CA GLY A 13 6.14 -0.64 14.15
C GLY A 13 5.37 0.40 14.98
N LEU A 14 4.31 0.99 14.42
CA LEU A 14 3.41 1.89 15.15
C LEU A 14 2.40 1.12 16.03
N LEU A 15 1.85 0.02 15.52
CA LEU A 15 0.92 -0.85 16.26
C LEU A 15 1.58 -1.45 17.51
N ASP A 16 2.86 -1.79 17.45
CA ASP A 16 3.61 -2.38 18.58
C ASP A 16 3.69 -1.42 19.78
N ILE A 17 3.60 -0.12 19.56
CA ILE A 17 3.62 0.92 20.60
C ILE A 17 2.24 1.55 20.86
N GLU A 18 1.19 1.07 20.19
CA GLU A 18 -0.18 1.57 20.43
C GLU A 18 -0.58 1.37 21.89
N GLY A 19 -1.11 2.43 22.49
CA GLY A 19 -1.55 2.46 23.90
C GLY A 19 -0.41 2.41 24.92
N LYS A 20 0.84 2.24 24.46
CA LYS A 20 2.02 2.08 25.34
C LYS A 20 2.94 3.30 25.37
N CYS A 21 2.63 4.33 24.57
CA CYS A 21 3.48 5.50 24.39
C CYS A 21 2.80 6.74 24.95
N ALA A 22 2.43 6.67 26.25
CA ALA A 22 1.84 7.82 26.93
C ALA A 22 2.84 8.98 27.03
N GLU A 23 2.36 10.21 26.80
CA GLU A 23 3.18 11.43 26.89
C GLU A 23 3.92 11.50 28.24
N GLY A 24 5.19 11.87 28.20
CA GLY A 24 6.06 11.90 29.38
C GLY A 24 6.56 10.54 29.87
N GLY A 25 6.03 9.43 29.33
CA GLY A 25 6.45 8.08 29.69
C GLY A 25 7.76 7.64 29.04
N ALA A 26 8.29 6.49 29.46
CA ALA A 26 9.55 5.94 28.97
C ALA A 26 9.53 5.65 27.46
N ASN A 27 8.43 5.09 26.94
CA ASN A 27 8.29 4.81 25.51
C ASN A 27 8.19 6.09 24.67
N HIS A 28 7.53 7.14 25.16
CA HIS A 28 7.51 8.44 24.53
C HIS A 28 8.92 9.03 24.46
N SER A 29 9.66 9.02 25.58
CA SER A 29 11.04 9.49 25.62
C SER A 29 11.95 8.69 24.68
N ALA A 30 11.78 7.38 24.61
CA ALA A 30 12.52 6.51 23.69
C ALA A 30 12.18 6.81 22.22
N LEU A 31 10.92 7.11 21.90
CA LEU A 31 10.50 7.51 20.56
C LEU A 31 11.17 8.81 20.12
N LEU A 32 11.15 9.84 21.00
CA LEU A 32 11.80 11.12 20.73
C LEU A 32 13.33 10.99 20.63
N ALA A 33 13.93 10.11 21.43
CA ALA A 33 15.36 9.80 21.33
C ALA A 33 15.73 9.26 19.96
N VAL A 34 14.89 8.41 19.36
CA VAL A 34 15.10 7.91 17.99
C VAL A 34 15.05 9.06 16.97
N TYR A 35 14.05 9.94 17.02
CA TYR A 35 14.05 11.14 16.16
C TYR A 35 15.33 11.96 16.33
N ASN A 36 15.79 12.13 17.55
CA ASN A 36 16.98 12.93 17.90
C ASN A 36 18.31 12.28 17.45
N THR A 37 18.30 11.07 16.88
CA THR A 37 19.49 10.46 16.24
C THR A 37 19.76 11.00 14.83
N LEU A 38 18.84 11.79 14.26
CA LEU A 38 19.07 12.39 12.94
C LEU A 38 20.29 13.32 12.96
N ASP A 39 21.16 13.15 11.97
CA ASP A 39 22.35 14.02 11.79
C ASP A 39 22.46 14.40 10.30
N PRO A 40 22.35 15.70 9.96
CA PRO A 40 21.95 16.79 10.86
C PRO A 40 20.48 16.70 11.28
N LEU A 41 20.18 17.17 12.49
CA LEU A 41 18.80 17.38 12.92
C LEU A 41 18.09 18.38 11.99
N PRO A 42 16.88 18.14 11.52
CA PRO A 42 16.11 19.07 10.72
C PRO A 42 16.01 20.42 11.44
N ARG A 43 16.49 21.48 10.78
CA ARG A 43 16.57 22.85 11.35
C ARG A 43 17.33 22.95 12.68
N GLY A 44 18.13 21.94 13.06
CA GLY A 44 18.77 21.84 14.36
C GLY A 44 17.80 21.61 15.53
N VAL A 45 16.55 21.24 15.27
CA VAL A 45 15.53 21.09 16.31
C VAL A 45 15.60 19.70 16.95
N LYS A 46 16.01 19.69 18.22
CA LYS A 46 15.93 18.51 19.08
C LYS A 46 14.54 18.42 19.70
N MET A 47 13.86 17.29 19.55
CA MET A 47 12.57 17.06 20.16
C MET A 47 12.67 16.95 21.68
N LEU A 48 11.80 17.68 22.36
CA LEU A 48 11.64 17.65 23.82
C LEU A 48 10.28 17.02 24.19
N PRO A 49 10.15 16.42 25.38
CA PRO A 49 8.89 15.79 25.81
C PRO A 49 7.68 16.72 25.86
N SER A 50 7.89 18.02 25.94
CA SER A 50 6.83 19.05 25.97
C SER A 50 6.38 19.54 24.59
N TYR A 51 6.99 19.03 23.51
CA TYR A 51 6.63 19.45 22.14
C TYR A 51 5.56 18.53 21.57
N ASP A 52 4.75 19.06 20.64
CA ASP A 52 3.87 18.22 19.84
C ASP A 52 4.70 17.21 19.02
N TRP A 53 4.38 15.95 19.17
CA TRP A 53 5.23 14.85 18.69
C TRP A 53 4.60 13.96 17.62
N CYS A 54 3.42 14.36 17.06
CA CYS A 54 2.77 13.59 16.01
C CYS A 54 3.68 13.38 14.77
N ALA A 55 4.28 14.46 14.25
CA ALA A 55 5.17 14.39 13.09
C ALA A 55 6.50 13.67 13.42
N ALA A 56 7.04 13.89 14.62
CA ALA A 56 8.22 13.17 15.08
C ALA A 56 7.97 11.67 15.19
N THR A 57 6.74 11.22 15.52
CA THR A 57 6.36 9.81 15.55
C THR A 57 6.51 9.14 14.19
N ILE A 58 6.01 9.79 13.13
CA ILE A 58 6.12 9.29 11.76
C ILE A 58 7.58 9.11 11.36
N THR A 59 8.40 10.14 11.61
CA THR A 59 9.85 10.12 11.31
C THR A 59 10.58 9.07 12.15
N ALA A 60 10.35 9.02 13.46
CA ALA A 60 11.01 8.08 14.36
C ALA A 60 10.66 6.62 14.03
N ASN A 61 9.40 6.35 13.65
CA ASN A 61 9.03 5.01 13.21
C ASN A 61 9.72 4.65 11.89
N ALA A 62 9.83 5.57 10.94
CA ALA A 62 10.56 5.32 9.70
C ALA A 62 12.04 4.97 9.96
N ILE A 63 12.69 5.67 10.91
CA ILE A 63 14.07 5.35 11.34
C ILE A 63 14.14 3.95 11.95
N ARG A 64 13.23 3.61 12.85
CA ARG A 64 13.19 2.28 13.51
C ARG A 64 12.96 1.13 12.54
N GLN A 65 12.30 1.39 11.43
CA GLN A 65 12.01 0.38 10.41
C GLN A 65 13.04 0.34 9.27
N ASP A 66 14.12 1.13 9.36
CA ASP A 66 15.14 1.28 8.31
C ASP A 66 14.57 1.82 6.99
N MET A 67 13.61 2.75 7.09
CA MET A 67 12.91 3.35 5.96
C MET A 67 13.06 4.88 5.89
N ALA A 68 13.98 5.46 6.68
CA ALA A 68 14.09 6.91 6.80
C ALA A 68 14.33 7.63 5.47
N ASP A 69 14.96 6.99 4.49
CA ASP A 69 15.32 7.62 3.21
C ASP A 69 14.13 7.83 2.27
N ILE A 70 13.05 7.10 2.46
CA ILE A 70 11.81 7.28 1.69
C ILE A 70 10.76 8.10 2.46
N PHE A 71 11.10 8.62 3.65
CA PHE A 71 10.21 9.43 4.48
C PHE A 71 10.70 10.87 4.61
N ALA A 72 9.73 11.79 4.79
CA ALA A 72 10.04 13.15 5.20
C ALA A 72 10.62 13.15 6.62
N LYS A 73 11.83 13.69 6.78
CA LYS A 73 12.57 13.74 8.04
C LYS A 73 12.34 15.10 8.71
N GLU A 74 11.24 15.22 9.47
CA GLU A 74 10.86 16.50 10.10
C GLU A 74 9.91 16.25 11.29
N CYS A 75 9.88 17.17 12.25
CA CYS A 75 8.95 17.18 13.38
C CYS A 75 7.82 18.20 13.25
N SER A 76 7.73 18.90 12.13
CA SER A 76 6.63 19.80 11.79
C SER A 76 5.80 19.24 10.65
N CYS A 77 4.49 19.09 10.85
CA CYS A 77 3.56 18.60 9.83
C CYS A 77 3.64 19.44 8.54
N THR A 78 3.64 20.76 8.64
CA THR A 78 3.74 21.67 7.49
C THR A 78 5.05 21.47 6.71
N LEU A 79 6.16 21.26 7.40
CA LEU A 79 7.45 21.09 6.75
C LEU A 79 7.62 19.66 6.21
N GLN A 80 7.00 18.65 6.82
CA GLN A 80 6.90 17.32 6.23
C GLN A 80 6.17 17.39 4.89
N ILE A 81 5.01 18.08 4.80
CA ILE A 81 4.29 18.22 3.51
C ILE A 81 5.18 18.87 2.45
N ARG A 82 5.91 19.93 2.80
CA ARG A 82 6.85 20.55 1.84
C ARG A 82 7.95 19.58 1.37
N GLN A 83 8.43 18.69 2.24
CA GLN A 83 9.38 17.66 1.83
C GLN A 83 8.70 16.63 0.92
N TRP A 84 7.51 16.16 1.23
CA TRP A 84 6.73 15.25 0.38
C TRP A 84 6.46 15.83 -1.00
N GLN A 85 6.12 17.12 -1.08
CA GLN A 85 5.94 17.83 -2.36
C GLN A 85 7.25 17.85 -3.18
N ARG A 86 8.39 18.13 -2.56
CA ARG A 86 9.71 18.09 -3.23
C ARG A 86 10.07 16.68 -3.71
N MET A 87 9.70 15.67 -2.94
CA MET A 87 9.87 14.26 -3.28
C MET A 87 8.87 13.79 -4.35
N ARG A 88 7.90 14.62 -4.74
CA ARG A 88 6.77 14.27 -5.63
C ARG A 88 5.93 13.10 -5.10
N ARG A 89 5.78 13.04 -3.79
CA ARG A 89 5.04 12.00 -3.06
C ARG A 89 3.84 12.53 -2.30
N TRP A 90 3.38 13.74 -2.61
CA TRP A 90 2.20 14.37 -2.03
C TRP A 90 0.97 14.21 -2.93
N VAL A 91 -0.15 13.81 -2.36
CA VAL A 91 -1.45 13.61 -3.03
C VAL A 91 -2.52 14.41 -2.31
N GLU A 92 -3.24 15.22 -3.05
CA GLU A 92 -4.26 16.16 -2.55
C GLU A 92 -5.58 16.04 -3.33
N ARG A 93 -5.82 14.92 -3.99
CA ARG A 93 -7.03 14.67 -4.77
C ARG A 93 -8.13 14.10 -3.90
N ASP A 94 -9.37 14.57 -4.09
CA ASP A 94 -10.56 14.12 -3.34
C ASP A 94 -10.95 12.67 -3.63
N ASP A 95 -10.56 12.14 -4.80
CA ASP A 95 -10.83 10.77 -5.24
C ASP A 95 -9.76 9.76 -4.78
N TYR A 96 -8.75 10.22 -4.05
CA TYR A 96 -7.67 9.33 -3.62
C TYR A 96 -8.12 8.36 -2.54
N VAL A 97 -7.95 7.08 -2.80
CA VAL A 97 -8.18 6.00 -1.82
C VAL A 97 -6.83 5.58 -1.24
N PRO A 98 -6.56 5.90 0.03
CA PRO A 98 -5.25 5.62 0.61
C PRO A 98 -5.04 4.13 0.88
N GLN A 99 -3.78 3.72 0.81
CA GLN A 99 -3.34 2.37 1.10
C GLN A 99 -2.68 2.28 2.48
N THR A 100 -2.57 1.06 3.00
CA THR A 100 -1.76 0.78 4.20
C THR A 100 -0.36 1.37 4.05
N GLY A 101 0.10 2.11 5.05
CA GLY A 101 1.42 2.75 5.06
C GLY A 101 1.47 4.14 4.43
N ASP A 102 0.41 4.63 3.81
CA ASP A 102 0.32 6.03 3.41
C ASP A 102 0.24 6.92 4.65
N ILE A 103 0.71 8.17 4.53
CA ILE A 103 0.71 9.13 5.63
C ILE A 103 -0.44 10.12 5.39
N ILE A 104 -1.31 10.27 6.37
CA ILE A 104 -2.48 11.15 6.32
C ILE A 104 -2.24 12.40 7.15
N TYR A 105 -2.58 13.56 6.60
CA TYR A 105 -2.46 14.87 7.25
C TYR A 105 -3.82 15.50 7.45
N TYR A 106 -3.96 16.24 8.55
CA TYR A 106 -5.22 16.88 8.94
C TYR A 106 -5.06 18.39 9.12
N ALA A 107 -6.11 19.13 8.79
CA ALA A 107 -6.26 20.55 9.04
C ALA A 107 -7.59 20.78 9.76
N TRP A 108 -7.53 21.05 11.08
CA TRP A 108 -8.74 21.14 11.92
C TRP A 108 -9.53 22.43 11.75
N ASP A 109 -8.92 23.47 11.22
CA ASP A 109 -9.55 24.73 10.87
C ASP A 109 -10.23 24.71 9.48
N ALA A 110 -10.16 23.56 8.79
CA ALA A 110 -10.81 23.38 7.50
C ALA A 110 -12.34 23.55 7.68
N ASN A 111 -12.91 24.48 6.94
CA ASN A 111 -14.36 24.68 6.91
C ASN A 111 -15.07 23.74 5.92
N GLY A 112 -14.33 22.78 5.35
CA GLY A 112 -14.84 21.78 4.41
C GLY A 112 -14.99 22.29 2.96
N SER A 113 -14.47 23.46 2.62
CA SER A 113 -14.48 24.00 1.26
C SER A 113 -13.07 24.38 0.80
N GLY A 114 -12.55 23.67 -0.20
CA GLY A 114 -11.32 23.99 -0.93
C GLY A 114 -10.03 23.49 -0.34
N ASP A 115 -8.96 23.70 -1.11
CA ASP A 115 -7.60 23.30 -0.76
C ASP A 115 -7.02 24.19 0.36
N TRP A 116 -6.76 23.59 1.50
CA TRP A 116 -6.20 24.29 2.64
C TRP A 116 -4.69 24.40 2.56
N ALA A 117 -4.19 25.48 2.00
CA ALA A 117 -2.76 25.73 1.91
C ALA A 117 -2.13 26.24 3.21
N LYS A 118 -2.91 26.60 4.24
CA LYS A 118 -2.44 27.45 5.34
C LYS A 118 -2.09 26.71 6.61
N SER A 119 -2.82 25.70 7.04
CA SER A 119 -2.53 24.99 8.29
C SER A 119 -2.50 23.50 8.12
N VAL A 120 -1.66 22.87 8.89
CA VAL A 120 -1.61 21.42 9.06
C VAL A 120 -1.35 21.17 10.52
N ASP A 121 -2.33 20.58 11.18
CA ASP A 121 -2.33 20.51 12.63
C ASP A 121 -1.87 19.15 13.13
N HIS A 122 -2.03 18.08 12.30
CA HIS A 122 -1.81 16.75 12.75
C HIS A 122 -1.46 15.78 11.61
N VAL A 123 -0.88 14.63 11.98
CA VAL A 123 -0.46 13.59 11.05
C VAL A 123 -0.60 12.21 11.67
N GLY A 124 -0.93 11.24 10.83
CA GLY A 124 -0.96 9.82 11.16
C GLY A 124 -0.52 8.95 9.99
N ALA A 125 -0.52 7.64 10.20
CA ALA A 125 -0.28 6.65 9.16
C ALA A 125 -1.52 5.79 8.96
N VAL A 126 -1.85 5.50 7.70
CA VAL A 126 -3.01 4.69 7.33
C VAL A 126 -2.74 3.22 7.65
N VAL A 127 -3.51 2.66 8.56
CA VAL A 127 -3.48 1.23 8.89
C VAL A 127 -4.23 0.44 7.83
N ARG A 128 -5.42 0.93 7.44
CA ARG A 128 -6.27 0.34 6.38
C ARG A 128 -7.33 1.33 5.92
N CYS A 129 -7.81 1.10 4.70
CA CYS A 129 -8.98 1.77 4.14
C CYS A 129 -9.97 0.71 3.66
N GLU A 130 -11.13 0.62 4.31
CA GLU A 130 -12.15 -0.40 4.01
C GLU A 130 -13.55 0.07 4.38
N GLY A 131 -14.57 -0.36 3.64
CA GLY A 131 -15.98 -0.07 3.90
C GLY A 131 -16.30 1.44 3.95
N GLY A 132 -15.57 2.27 3.19
CA GLY A 132 -15.74 3.73 3.18
C GLY A 132 -15.09 4.45 4.37
N TYR A 133 -14.23 3.77 5.13
CA TYR A 133 -13.55 4.35 6.29
C TYR A 133 -12.04 4.14 6.22
N ILE A 134 -11.30 5.14 6.71
CA ILE A 134 -9.87 5.08 6.98
C ILE A 134 -9.67 4.81 8.46
N THR A 135 -8.85 3.82 8.80
CA THR A 135 -8.28 3.66 10.14
C THR A 135 -6.84 4.13 10.09
N ALA A 136 -6.53 5.21 10.79
CA ALA A 136 -5.18 5.74 10.94
C ALA A 136 -4.64 5.46 12.34
N ILE A 137 -3.30 5.36 12.47
CA ILE A 137 -2.58 5.33 13.75
C ILE A 137 -1.74 6.59 13.87
N GLU A 138 -1.83 7.26 15.01
CA GLU A 138 -1.35 8.63 15.20
C GLU A 138 -0.56 8.74 16.50
N GLY A 139 0.60 9.38 16.45
CA GLY A 139 1.29 9.85 17.66
C GLY A 139 0.64 11.11 18.21
N ASN A 140 0.75 11.34 19.50
CA ASN A 140 0.15 12.50 20.18
C ASN A 140 -1.40 12.61 20.02
N TYR A 141 -2.04 11.52 19.67
CA TYR A 141 -3.50 11.46 19.72
C TYR A 141 -3.94 10.97 21.07
N LYS A 142 -4.66 11.83 21.80
CA LYS A 142 -5.03 11.60 23.22
C LYS A 142 -3.80 11.35 24.11
N ASN A 143 -2.73 12.11 23.86
CA ASN A 143 -1.44 12.00 24.56
C ASN A 143 -0.81 10.59 24.51
N ASN A 144 -1.06 9.85 23.45
CA ASN A 144 -0.55 8.50 23.24
C ASN A 144 -0.36 8.20 21.73
N VAL A 145 0.15 7.03 21.39
CA VAL A 145 -0.02 6.45 20.07
C VAL A 145 -1.34 5.71 20.05
N SER A 146 -2.29 6.16 19.23
CA SER A 146 -3.65 5.64 19.24
C SER A 146 -4.27 5.64 17.85
N ARG A 147 -5.24 4.75 17.63
CA ARG A 147 -5.98 4.70 16.37
C ARG A 147 -7.14 5.66 16.33
N ARG A 148 -7.38 6.21 15.14
CA ARG A 148 -8.55 7.00 14.76
C ARG A 148 -9.27 6.33 13.59
N ARG A 149 -10.59 6.31 13.59
CA ARG A 149 -11.40 5.87 12.45
C ARG A 149 -12.22 7.04 11.94
N ILE A 150 -12.12 7.33 10.64
CA ILE A 150 -12.80 8.45 9.98
C ILE A 150 -13.39 8.01 8.65
N PRO A 151 -14.42 8.67 8.11
CA PRO A 151 -14.88 8.46 6.74
C PRO A 151 -13.76 8.79 5.73
N ILE A 152 -13.78 8.14 4.57
CA ILE A 152 -12.78 8.39 3.50
C ILE A 152 -12.84 9.84 2.99
N ASN A 153 -14.00 10.47 3.04
CA ASN A 153 -14.23 11.87 2.66
C ASN A 153 -14.30 12.81 3.88
N TYR A 154 -13.57 12.49 4.95
CA TYR A 154 -13.58 13.30 6.15
C TYR A 154 -13.06 14.72 5.86
N LYS A 155 -13.89 15.72 6.12
CA LYS A 155 -13.67 17.13 5.73
C LYS A 155 -12.37 17.77 6.25
N PHE A 156 -11.74 17.18 7.25
CA PHE A 156 -10.48 17.67 7.81
C PHE A 156 -9.24 16.97 7.25
N ILE A 157 -9.39 16.08 6.27
CA ILE A 157 -8.24 15.54 5.56
C ILE A 157 -7.61 16.64 4.71
N ARG A 158 -6.32 16.93 4.96
CA ARG A 158 -5.53 17.89 4.20
C ARG A 158 -4.93 17.26 2.94
N GLY A 159 -4.63 15.98 2.99
CA GLY A 159 -4.04 15.20 1.93
C GLY A 159 -3.21 14.03 2.45
N PHE A 160 -2.55 13.37 1.52
CA PHE A 160 -1.77 12.16 1.80
C PHE A 160 -0.36 12.28 1.26
N ALA A 161 0.57 11.60 1.94
CA ALA A 161 1.87 11.33 1.37
C ALA A 161 2.02 9.82 1.11
N VAL A 162 2.65 9.48 -0.01
CA VAL A 162 2.85 8.11 -0.48
C VAL A 162 4.34 7.80 -0.50
N PRO A 163 4.91 7.25 0.59
CA PRO A 163 6.33 6.91 0.63
C PRO A 163 6.72 5.93 -0.47
N ASP A 164 7.94 6.05 -0.98
CA ASP A 164 8.42 5.22 -2.09
C ASP A 164 8.88 3.83 -1.65
N TYR A 165 7.96 3.07 -1.10
CA TYR A 165 8.24 1.70 -0.67
C TYR A 165 8.77 0.82 -1.80
N ALA A 166 8.36 1.10 -3.06
CA ALA A 166 8.84 0.37 -4.23
C ALA A 166 10.36 0.48 -4.40
N SER A 167 10.96 1.63 -4.07
CA SER A 167 12.41 1.84 -4.16
C SER A 167 13.21 1.03 -3.13
N LEU A 168 12.61 0.70 -2.00
CA LEU A 168 13.21 -0.15 -0.96
C LEU A 168 12.81 -1.63 -1.12
N ALA A 169 11.76 -1.90 -1.89
CA ALA A 169 11.43 -3.26 -2.21
C ALA A 169 12.67 -3.82 -2.90
N THR A 170 13.42 -4.65 -2.18
CA THR A 170 14.22 -5.60 -2.91
C THR A 170 13.18 -6.28 -3.78
N GLU A 171 13.35 -6.17 -5.11
CA GLU A 171 12.72 -7.15 -5.96
C GLU A 171 13.05 -8.46 -5.27
N GLY A 172 12.10 -8.92 -4.47
CA GLY A 172 12.13 -10.31 -4.10
C GLY A 172 12.13 -10.93 -5.46
N ASN A 173 13.18 -11.65 -5.77
CA ASN A 173 13.22 -12.64 -6.81
C ASN A 173 12.13 -13.71 -6.59
N ASP A 174 11.05 -13.32 -5.94
CA ASP A 174 9.85 -14.09 -5.68
C ASP A 174 8.69 -13.71 -6.61
N MET A 175 8.94 -12.81 -7.54
CA MET A 175 8.25 -12.89 -8.81
C MET A 175 9.11 -13.74 -9.72
N THR A 176 9.32 -14.99 -9.33
CA THR A 176 9.79 -16.02 -10.27
C THR A 176 8.84 -15.95 -11.46
N ARG A 177 9.32 -15.31 -12.53
CA ARG A 177 8.57 -15.27 -13.79
C ARG A 177 8.87 -16.53 -14.51
N TYR A 178 7.91 -17.38 -14.59
CA TYR A 178 8.01 -18.60 -15.34
C TYR A 178 8.02 -18.25 -16.83
N ARG A 179 9.03 -18.71 -17.52
CA ARG A 179 9.17 -18.55 -18.98
C ARG A 179 8.82 -19.79 -19.75
N LYS A 180 8.81 -20.93 -19.07
CA LYS A 180 8.48 -22.24 -19.61
C LYS A 180 7.58 -22.97 -18.63
N ILE A 181 6.75 -23.87 -19.16
CA ILE A 181 5.85 -24.69 -18.35
C ILE A 181 6.62 -25.59 -17.39
N GLU A 182 7.78 -26.07 -17.79
CA GLU A 182 8.63 -26.94 -16.97
C GLU A 182 9.10 -26.27 -15.68
N ASP A 183 9.22 -24.95 -15.70
CA ASP A 183 9.64 -24.13 -14.53
C ASP A 183 8.51 -23.96 -13.50
N ILE A 184 7.27 -24.21 -13.90
CA ILE A 184 6.07 -24.05 -13.06
C ILE A 184 5.93 -25.25 -12.11
N PRO A 185 5.50 -25.05 -10.86
CA PRO A 185 5.20 -26.15 -9.94
C PRO A 185 4.27 -27.18 -10.60
N LYS A 186 4.62 -28.47 -10.49
CA LYS A 186 3.90 -29.56 -11.17
C LYS A 186 2.40 -29.55 -11.01
N GLY A 187 1.89 -29.07 -9.84
CA GLY A 187 0.47 -28.97 -9.56
C GLY A 187 -0.28 -27.90 -10.37
N TYR A 188 0.42 -27.06 -11.14
CA TYR A 188 -0.17 -25.99 -11.97
C TYR A 188 0.12 -26.15 -13.47
N GLN A 189 0.98 -27.08 -13.86
CA GLN A 189 1.42 -27.21 -15.26
C GLN A 189 0.27 -27.52 -16.22
N ALA A 190 -0.62 -28.42 -15.86
CA ALA A 190 -1.75 -28.80 -16.69
C ALA A 190 -2.72 -27.65 -16.95
N GLU A 191 -3.13 -26.94 -15.88
CA GLU A 191 -4.02 -25.80 -16.01
C GLU A 191 -3.33 -24.62 -16.69
N THR A 192 -2.00 -24.48 -16.52
CA THR A 192 -1.25 -23.45 -17.23
C THR A 192 -1.21 -23.74 -18.73
N GLN A 193 -1.02 -24.99 -19.14
CA GLN A 193 -1.11 -25.37 -20.54
C GLN A 193 -2.49 -25.05 -21.11
N GLU A 194 -3.55 -25.36 -20.38
CA GLU A 194 -4.91 -25.06 -20.79
C GLU A 194 -5.14 -23.54 -20.93
N LEU A 195 -4.60 -22.74 -20.02
CA LEU A 195 -4.64 -21.26 -20.12
C LEU A 195 -3.91 -20.76 -21.36
N ILE A 196 -2.75 -21.34 -21.70
CA ILE A 196 -2.01 -21.02 -22.93
C ILE A 196 -2.83 -21.36 -24.15
N ASP A 197 -3.44 -22.53 -24.18
CA ASP A 197 -4.30 -22.97 -25.28
C ASP A 197 -5.53 -22.06 -25.45
N LEU A 198 -5.96 -21.40 -24.37
CA LEU A 198 -7.00 -20.35 -24.37
C LEU A 198 -6.48 -18.97 -24.83
N GLY A 199 -5.17 -18.82 -25.04
CA GLY A 199 -4.54 -17.57 -25.44
C GLY A 199 -3.99 -16.71 -24.29
N PHE A 200 -4.03 -17.20 -23.05
CA PHE A 200 -3.46 -16.50 -21.89
C PHE A 200 -1.99 -16.89 -21.70
N ASN A 201 -1.09 -16.27 -22.40
CA ASN A 201 0.36 -16.55 -22.30
C ASN A 201 1.16 -15.44 -21.60
N GLY A 202 0.47 -14.45 -21.02
CA GLY A 202 1.10 -13.36 -20.28
C GLY A 202 1.82 -12.33 -21.15
N TYR A 203 2.45 -12.73 -22.25
CA TYR A 203 3.04 -11.88 -23.28
C TYR A 203 3.27 -12.69 -24.55
N SER A 204 2.90 -12.15 -25.70
CA SER A 204 3.01 -12.79 -27.02
C SER A 204 4.30 -12.41 -27.76
N ASP A 205 5.41 -12.23 -27.07
CA ASP A 205 6.68 -11.97 -27.73
C ASP A 205 7.61 -13.19 -27.72
N GLU A 206 8.75 -13.07 -28.37
CA GLU A 206 9.77 -14.11 -28.47
C GLU A 206 10.33 -14.60 -27.11
N ARG A 207 9.92 -13.98 -26.01
CA ARG A 207 10.35 -14.31 -24.64
C ARG A 207 9.57 -15.48 -24.02
N GLY A 208 8.50 -15.94 -24.67
CA GLY A 208 7.69 -17.06 -24.22
C GLY A 208 6.71 -16.70 -23.09
N LEU A 209 6.37 -17.66 -22.25
CA LEU A 209 5.53 -17.48 -21.08
C LEU A 209 6.15 -16.45 -20.12
N TYR A 210 5.37 -15.48 -19.61
CA TYR A 210 5.89 -14.42 -18.75
C TYR A 210 4.91 -14.14 -17.61
N VAL A 211 4.64 -15.15 -16.78
CA VAL A 211 3.70 -15.10 -15.67
C VAL A 211 4.41 -15.24 -14.32
N THR A 212 3.93 -14.50 -13.34
CA THR A 212 4.35 -14.67 -11.94
C THR A 212 3.52 -15.76 -11.28
N GLU A 213 3.99 -16.31 -10.14
CA GLU A 213 3.21 -17.30 -9.39
C GLU A 213 1.83 -16.77 -8.97
N ASP A 214 1.74 -15.50 -8.54
CA ASP A 214 0.47 -14.89 -8.13
C ASP A 214 -0.49 -14.68 -9.31
N MET A 215 0.03 -14.24 -10.47
CA MET A 215 -0.78 -14.18 -11.71
C MET A 215 -1.31 -15.57 -12.07
N LEU A 216 -0.44 -16.56 -12.03
CA LEU A 216 -0.77 -17.93 -12.36
C LEU A 216 -1.84 -18.52 -11.40
N ARG A 217 -1.66 -18.33 -10.10
CA ARG A 217 -2.64 -18.75 -9.07
C ARG A 217 -4.01 -18.10 -9.32
N THR A 218 -4.03 -16.79 -9.58
CA THR A 218 -5.27 -16.07 -9.85
C THR A 218 -5.97 -16.60 -11.09
N MET A 219 -5.24 -16.82 -12.18
CA MET A 219 -5.78 -17.32 -13.43
C MET A 219 -6.30 -18.76 -13.29
N ILE A 220 -5.58 -19.63 -12.58
CA ILE A 220 -5.99 -21.02 -12.32
C ILE A 220 -7.25 -21.07 -11.44
N VAL A 221 -7.35 -20.23 -10.41
CA VAL A 221 -8.55 -20.14 -9.58
C VAL A 221 -9.75 -19.72 -10.42
N ASN A 222 -9.60 -18.72 -11.27
CA ASN A 222 -10.66 -18.28 -12.17
C ASN A 222 -11.07 -19.38 -13.17
N LEU A 223 -10.11 -20.08 -13.76
CA LEU A 223 -10.39 -21.22 -14.65
C LEU A 223 -11.18 -22.33 -13.94
N ARG A 224 -10.76 -22.68 -12.71
CA ARG A 224 -11.47 -23.69 -11.89
C ARG A 224 -12.89 -23.23 -11.53
N MET A 225 -13.08 -21.96 -11.20
CA MET A 225 -14.40 -21.38 -10.94
C MET A 225 -15.30 -21.43 -12.18
N CYS A 226 -14.79 -21.06 -13.35
CA CYS A 226 -15.53 -21.14 -14.61
C CYS A 226 -15.96 -22.59 -14.91
N LYS A 227 -15.04 -23.55 -14.76
CA LYS A 227 -15.35 -24.99 -14.94
C LYS A 227 -16.42 -25.47 -13.96
N ALA A 228 -16.33 -25.07 -12.69
CA ALA A 228 -17.32 -25.43 -11.67
C ALA A 228 -18.72 -24.85 -11.97
N LEU A 229 -18.78 -23.60 -12.45
CA LEU A 229 -20.02 -22.94 -12.85
C LEU A 229 -20.66 -23.67 -14.05
N ILE A 230 -19.88 -23.96 -15.10
CA ILE A 230 -20.34 -24.69 -16.27
C ILE A 230 -20.83 -26.11 -15.86
N ALA A 231 -20.11 -26.79 -14.96
CA ALA A 231 -20.50 -28.10 -14.45
C ALA A 231 -21.83 -28.10 -13.68
N ALA A 232 -22.15 -26.97 -13.05
CA ALA A 232 -23.40 -26.83 -12.28
C ALA A 232 -24.64 -26.51 -13.11
N ILE A 233 -24.51 -26.20 -14.42
CA ILE A 233 -25.64 -25.93 -15.31
C ILE A 233 -26.26 -27.27 -15.74
N PRO A 234 -27.54 -27.54 -15.42
CA PRO A 234 -28.22 -28.76 -15.89
C PRO A 234 -28.57 -28.64 -17.38
N ASP A 235 -28.63 -29.78 -18.07
CA ASP A 235 -29.14 -29.94 -19.44
C ASP A 235 -28.50 -29.14 -20.57
N ILE A 236 -27.24 -28.75 -20.43
CA ILE A 236 -26.44 -28.10 -21.50
C ILE A 236 -25.33 -29.05 -21.94
N ASP A 237 -25.06 -29.08 -23.24
CA ASP A 237 -23.83 -29.66 -23.79
C ASP A 237 -22.63 -28.80 -23.33
N LYS A 238 -22.04 -29.24 -22.24
CA LYS A 238 -20.96 -28.54 -21.53
C LYS A 238 -19.69 -28.39 -22.37
N GLU A 239 -19.46 -29.34 -23.26
CA GLU A 239 -18.31 -29.38 -24.14
C GLU A 239 -18.45 -28.31 -25.24
N SER A 240 -19.63 -28.22 -25.85
CA SER A 240 -19.97 -27.21 -26.84
C SER A 240 -19.91 -25.79 -26.24
N LEU A 241 -20.48 -25.59 -25.04
CA LEU A 241 -20.42 -24.27 -24.36
C LEU A 241 -18.99 -23.83 -24.02
N PHE A 242 -18.17 -24.77 -23.61
CA PHE A 242 -16.77 -24.46 -23.30
C PHE A 242 -15.94 -24.14 -24.55
N GLU A 243 -16.18 -24.81 -25.66
CA GLU A 243 -15.55 -24.51 -26.94
C GLU A 243 -16.02 -23.17 -27.51
N GLU A 244 -17.30 -22.81 -27.35
CA GLU A 244 -17.81 -21.51 -27.74
C GLU A 244 -17.22 -20.37 -26.88
N PHE A 245 -17.09 -20.61 -25.57
CA PHE A 245 -16.38 -19.69 -24.67
C PHE A 245 -14.93 -19.47 -25.08
N LYS A 246 -14.17 -20.52 -25.39
CA LYS A 246 -12.81 -20.45 -25.89
C LYS A 246 -12.71 -19.63 -27.18
N LYS A 247 -13.65 -19.84 -28.12
CA LYS A 247 -13.69 -19.11 -29.39
C LYS A 247 -13.92 -17.63 -29.18
N ASN A 248 -14.86 -17.26 -28.32
CA ASN A 248 -15.18 -15.86 -28.02
C ASN A 248 -14.03 -15.16 -27.26
N LEU A 249 -13.34 -15.87 -26.40
CA LEU A 249 -12.18 -15.36 -25.66
C LEU A 249 -11.01 -15.05 -26.59
N LYS A 250 -10.71 -15.95 -27.53
CA LYS A 250 -9.66 -15.72 -28.55
C LYS A 250 -9.97 -14.54 -29.49
N LEU A 251 -11.23 -14.32 -29.80
CA LEU A 251 -11.66 -13.18 -30.62
C LEU A 251 -11.48 -11.83 -29.88
N ASN A 252 -11.75 -11.78 -28.60
CA ASN A 252 -11.60 -10.56 -27.80
C ASN A 252 -10.13 -10.18 -27.55
N ILE A 253 -9.24 -11.18 -27.44
CA ILE A 253 -7.79 -10.92 -27.27
C ILE A 253 -7.16 -10.41 -28.59
N ALA A 254 -7.67 -10.82 -29.74
CA ALA A 254 -7.17 -10.37 -31.05
C ALA A 254 -7.54 -8.92 -31.38
N VAL A 255 -8.59 -8.37 -30.77
CA VAL A 255 -9.07 -7.00 -31.02
C VAL A 255 -8.31 -5.93 -30.19
N GLU A 256 -7.61 -6.32 -29.12
CA GLU A 256 -6.82 -5.39 -28.30
C GLU A 256 -5.36 -5.22 -28.78
N VAL A 257 -4.97 -5.82 -29.91
CA VAL A 257 -3.57 -5.82 -30.43
C VAL A 257 -3.45 -5.11 -31.76
N GLU A 258 -4.51 -4.52 -32.31
CA GLU A 258 -4.47 -3.57 -33.43
C GLU A 258 -4.53 -2.10 -32.91
#